data_434b287b17b58594c79741e683489852
#
_entry.id   434b287b17b58594c79741e683489852
#
_cell.length_a   1.000
_cell.length_b   1.000
_cell.length_c   1.000
_cell.angle_alpha   90.00
_cell.angle_beta   90.00
_cell.angle_gamma   90.00
#
_symmetry.space_group_name_H-M   'P 1'
#
loop_
_entity.id
_entity.type
_entity.pdbx_description
1 polymer ?
#
loop_
_entity_poly.entity_id
_entity_poly.type
_entity_poly.pdbx_seq_one_letter_code
_entity_poly.pdbx_strand_id
1 'polypeptide(L)'
;MPEKPEVMTVVKNLIPGIVGKRITDCAIYWDNIIASPTPKEFKKKIIGQKINSITTRGKFIVIELDDYSLLIHLRMEGKFFFRNKGDEITKHEHVEFILDNEISFRYHDVRKFGKMYLIPKEDTYKVKPLSELGKEFYDDITEDYLFDKIHKLKLPI
;
A
#
# COMPACT_ATOMS: atom_id res chain seq x y z
N MET A 1 8.47 7.94 13.03
CA MET A 1 8.43 7.50 11.63
C MET A 1 9.19 6.21 11.49
N PRO A 2 8.59 5.20 10.86
CA PRO A 2 9.29 3.92 10.72
C PRO A 2 10.54 4.07 9.89
N GLU A 3 11.58 3.39 10.30
CA GLU A 3 12.80 3.35 9.53
C GLU A 3 12.61 2.39 8.36
N LYS A 4 13.48 2.49 7.37
CA LYS A 4 13.39 1.63 6.20
C LYS A 4 13.32 0.13 6.56
N PRO A 5 14.14 -0.37 7.49
CA PRO A 5 14.05 -1.79 7.85
C PRO A 5 12.70 -2.17 8.46
N GLU A 6 12.09 -1.24 9.19
CA GLU A 6 10.78 -1.50 9.77
C GLU A 6 9.71 -1.57 8.69
N VAL A 7 9.81 -0.72 7.69
CA VAL A 7 8.87 -0.74 6.58
C VAL A 7 8.99 -2.05 5.81
N MET A 8 10.21 -2.51 5.60
CA MET A 8 10.43 -3.78 4.91
C MET A 8 9.83 -4.95 5.69
N THR A 9 9.92 -4.89 7.02
CA THR A 9 9.33 -5.93 7.86
C THR A 9 7.80 -5.93 7.71
N VAL A 10 7.21 -4.75 7.66
CA VAL A 10 5.77 -4.63 7.47
C VAL A 10 5.39 -5.28 6.14
N VAL A 11 6.12 -4.96 5.08
CA VAL A 11 5.84 -5.53 3.77
C VAL A 11 5.92 -7.06 3.80
N LYS A 12 6.98 -7.60 4.39
CA LYS A 12 7.13 -9.05 4.48
C LYS A 12 5.94 -9.69 5.17
N ASN A 13 5.46 -9.05 6.22
CA ASN A 13 4.35 -9.62 6.98
C ASN A 13 3.02 -9.52 6.24
N LEU A 14 2.89 -8.54 5.34
CA LEU A 14 1.64 -8.37 4.60
C LEU A 14 1.52 -9.28 3.38
N ILE A 15 2.65 -9.64 2.78
CA ILE A 15 2.63 -10.42 1.55
C ILE A 15 1.67 -11.62 1.61
N PRO A 16 1.78 -12.52 2.58
CA PRO A 16 0.91 -13.70 2.56
C PRO A 16 -0.57 -13.38 2.73
N GLY A 17 -0.89 -12.23 3.27
CA GLY A 17 -2.28 -11.89 3.53
C GLY A 17 -2.97 -11.16 2.41
N ILE A 18 -2.22 -10.47 1.56
CA ILE A 18 -2.86 -9.63 0.55
C ILE A 18 -2.48 -9.93 -0.90
N VAL A 19 -1.30 -10.47 -1.16
CA VAL A 19 -0.87 -10.68 -2.55
C VAL A 19 -1.74 -11.77 -3.17
N GLY A 20 -2.24 -11.49 -4.36
CA GLY A 20 -3.12 -12.41 -5.07
C GLY A 20 -4.59 -12.19 -4.76
N LYS A 21 -4.92 -11.33 -3.81
CA LYS A 21 -6.31 -11.07 -3.45
C LYS A 21 -6.84 -9.89 -4.26
N ARG A 22 -8.16 -9.88 -4.47
CA ARG A 22 -8.81 -8.78 -5.17
C ARG A 22 -9.55 -7.93 -4.15
N ILE A 23 -9.49 -6.63 -4.33
CA ILE A 23 -10.19 -5.69 -3.45
C ILE A 23 -11.63 -5.61 -3.94
N THR A 24 -12.56 -6.05 -3.11
CA THR A 24 -13.97 -6.08 -3.50
C THR A 24 -14.75 -4.88 -2.99
N ASP A 25 -14.21 -4.20 -1.97
CA ASP A 25 -14.86 -3.00 -1.46
C ASP A 25 -13.82 -2.16 -0.72
N CYS A 26 -14.14 -0.89 -0.49
CA CYS A 26 -13.25 0.03 0.19
C CYS A 26 -14.09 1.06 0.94
N ALA A 27 -13.71 1.33 2.18
CA ALA A 27 -14.37 2.38 2.97
C ALA A 27 -13.30 3.32 3.50
N ILE A 28 -13.55 4.60 3.42
CA ILE A 28 -12.62 5.63 3.89
C ILE A 28 -13.30 6.38 5.01
N TYR A 29 -12.76 6.26 6.22
CA TYR A 29 -13.34 6.88 7.40
C TYR A 29 -12.69 8.20 7.77
N TRP A 30 -11.50 8.48 7.22
CA TRP A 30 -10.83 9.76 7.42
C TRP A 30 -10.25 10.19 6.06
N ASP A 31 -10.93 11.12 5.41
CA ASP A 31 -10.62 11.49 4.04
C ASP A 31 -9.21 12.01 3.84
N ASN A 32 -8.66 12.70 4.82
CA ASN A 32 -7.33 13.29 4.66
C ASN A 32 -6.19 12.27 4.56
N ILE A 33 -6.44 11.00 4.84
CA ILE A 33 -5.44 9.97 4.61
C ILE A 33 -5.18 9.84 3.10
N ILE A 34 -6.18 10.13 2.28
CA ILE A 34 -6.05 9.99 0.84
C ILE A 34 -5.45 11.28 0.28
N ALA A 35 -4.18 11.22 -0.09
CA ALA A 35 -3.50 12.37 -0.66
C ALA A 35 -3.87 12.59 -2.12
N SER A 36 -4.14 11.53 -2.85
CA SER A 36 -4.53 11.63 -4.26
C SER A 36 -5.04 10.28 -4.74
N PRO A 37 -6.02 10.23 -5.60
CA PRO A 37 -6.86 11.35 -6.04
C PRO A 37 -7.82 11.77 -4.93
N THR A 38 -9.02 12.21 -5.23
CA THR A 38 -9.99 12.49 -4.17
C THR A 38 -10.42 11.18 -3.54
N PRO A 39 -10.92 11.19 -2.30
CA PRO A 39 -11.39 9.94 -1.67
C PRO A 39 -12.44 9.22 -2.50
N LYS A 40 -13.33 9.95 -3.13
CA LYS A 40 -14.36 9.35 -3.96
C LYS A 40 -13.77 8.62 -5.15
N GLU A 41 -12.82 9.26 -5.84
CA GLU A 41 -12.16 8.66 -6.98
C GLU A 41 -11.27 7.48 -6.57
N PHE A 42 -10.60 7.62 -5.44
CA PHE A 42 -9.78 6.57 -4.90
C PHE A 42 -10.62 5.30 -4.70
N LYS A 43 -11.73 5.44 -4.02
CA LYS A 43 -12.61 4.30 -3.75
C LYS A 43 -13.11 3.67 -5.03
N LYS A 44 -13.56 4.50 -5.96
CA LYS A 44 -14.12 4.02 -7.22
C LYS A 44 -13.08 3.25 -8.03
N LYS A 45 -11.86 3.75 -8.06
CA LYS A 45 -10.81 3.17 -8.89
C LYS A 45 -10.21 1.91 -8.29
N ILE A 46 -10.13 1.84 -6.96
CA ILE A 46 -9.45 0.72 -6.33
C ILE A 46 -10.32 -0.53 -6.23
N ILE A 47 -11.63 -0.37 -6.20
CA ILE A 47 -12.53 -1.52 -6.09
C ILE A 47 -12.43 -2.35 -7.38
N GLY A 48 -12.23 -3.65 -7.23
CA GLY A 48 -12.10 -4.56 -8.35
C GLY A 48 -10.68 -4.85 -8.75
N GLN A 49 -9.72 -4.14 -8.16
CA GLN A 49 -8.31 -4.33 -8.52
C GLN A 49 -7.71 -5.50 -7.75
N LYS A 50 -6.90 -6.29 -8.42
CA LYS A 50 -6.21 -7.40 -7.79
C LYS A 50 -4.84 -6.92 -7.32
N ILE A 51 -4.40 -7.38 -6.16
CA ILE A 51 -3.10 -7.03 -5.61
C ILE A 51 -2.08 -8.00 -6.18
N ASN A 52 -1.19 -7.49 -7.02
CA ASN A 52 -0.22 -8.33 -7.72
C ASN A 52 1.11 -8.44 -6.98
N SER A 53 1.54 -7.39 -6.32
CA SER A 53 2.79 -7.43 -5.56
C SER A 53 2.82 -6.29 -4.55
N ILE A 54 3.76 -6.36 -3.63
CA ILE A 54 3.95 -5.32 -2.64
C ILE A 54 5.45 -5.21 -2.38
N THR A 55 6.00 -4.01 -2.50
CA THR A 55 7.42 -3.76 -2.28
C THR A 55 7.58 -2.44 -1.55
N THR A 56 8.80 -1.96 -1.44
CA THR A 56 9.07 -0.66 -0.84
C THR A 56 9.87 0.22 -1.79
N ARG A 57 9.79 1.54 -1.56
CA ARG A 57 10.59 2.52 -2.24
C ARG A 57 10.89 3.55 -1.20
N GLY A 58 12.08 3.54 -0.66
CA GLY A 58 12.41 4.38 0.49
C GLY A 58 11.51 3.99 1.64
N LYS A 59 10.74 4.93 2.13
CA LYS A 59 9.79 4.66 3.22
C LYS A 59 8.37 4.50 2.74
N PHE A 60 8.18 4.41 1.43
CA PHE A 60 6.85 4.15 0.88
C PHE A 60 6.65 2.65 0.70
N ILE A 61 5.44 2.21 0.97
CA ILE A 61 5.00 0.87 0.59
C ILE A 61 4.33 1.03 -0.76
N VAL A 62 4.68 0.18 -1.71
CA VAL A 62 4.13 0.23 -3.06
C VAL A 62 3.39 -1.07 -3.31
N ILE A 63 2.06 -0.98 -3.40
CA ILE A 63 1.22 -2.14 -3.71
C ILE A 63 0.81 -2.01 -5.16
N GLU A 64 1.26 -2.96 -5.98
CA GLU A 64 0.92 -2.92 -7.40
C GLU A 64 -0.37 -3.66 -7.65
N LEU A 65 -1.30 -2.96 -8.26
CA LEU A 65 -2.61 -3.51 -8.60
C LEU A 65 -2.65 -3.75 -10.11
N ASP A 66 -3.79 -4.15 -10.64
CA ASP A 66 -3.91 -4.39 -12.07
C ASP A 66 -3.64 -3.12 -12.89
N ASP A 67 -4.28 -2.03 -12.53
CA ASP A 67 -4.20 -0.80 -13.30
C ASP A 67 -3.56 0.37 -12.56
N TYR A 68 -3.34 0.24 -11.27
CA TYR A 68 -2.85 1.33 -10.44
C TYR A 68 -1.76 0.84 -9.50
N SER A 69 -1.00 1.79 -8.95
CA SER A 69 -0.11 1.51 -7.82
C SER A 69 -0.67 2.26 -6.62
N LEU A 70 -0.76 1.58 -5.49
CA LEU A 70 -1.19 2.20 -4.24
C LEU A 70 0.07 2.45 -3.43
N LEU A 71 0.36 3.72 -3.17
CA LEU A 71 1.54 4.13 -2.42
C LEU A 71 1.12 4.54 -1.03
N ILE A 72 1.80 4.01 -0.02
CA ILE A 72 1.42 4.27 1.36
C ILE A 72 2.64 4.72 2.13
N HIS A 73 2.54 5.89 2.78
CA HIS A 73 3.57 6.38 3.68
C HIS A 73 3.01 6.24 5.09
N LEU A 74 3.62 5.37 5.90
CA LEU A 74 3.12 5.12 7.25
C LEU A 74 3.39 6.24 8.22
N ARG A 75 4.39 7.04 7.94
CA ARG A 75 4.81 8.12 8.82
C ARG A 75 5.21 7.56 10.19
N MET A 76 4.65 8.10 11.25
CA MET A 76 5.14 7.74 12.58
C MET A 76 4.43 6.54 13.18
N GLU A 77 3.16 6.41 12.95
CA GLU A 77 2.38 5.39 13.65
C GLU A 77 1.44 4.58 12.78
N GLY A 78 1.57 4.68 11.47
CA GLY A 78 0.70 3.93 10.60
C GLY A 78 0.95 2.44 10.71
N LYS A 79 -0.12 1.67 10.76
CA LYS A 79 -0.06 0.22 10.88
C LYS A 79 -1.18 -0.42 10.10
N PHE A 80 -1.06 -1.70 9.82
CA PHE A 80 -2.12 -2.44 9.17
C PHE A 80 -2.56 -3.59 10.07
N PHE A 81 -3.84 -3.85 10.02
CA PHE A 81 -4.43 -4.98 10.75
C PHE A 81 -5.35 -5.76 9.83
N PHE A 82 -5.47 -7.04 10.10
CA PHE A 82 -6.42 -7.90 9.43
C PHE A 82 -7.55 -8.22 10.40
N ARG A 83 -8.78 -8.12 9.90
CA ARG A 83 -9.97 -8.44 10.67
C ARG A 83 -10.92 -9.18 9.74
N ASN A 84 -12.02 -9.67 10.27
CA ASN A 84 -13.03 -10.26 9.42
C ASN A 84 -13.95 -9.18 8.87
N LYS A 85 -14.47 -9.41 7.68
CA LYS A 85 -15.44 -8.49 7.11
C LYS A 85 -16.61 -8.38 8.08
N GLY A 86 -17.03 -7.17 8.37
CA GLY A 86 -18.13 -6.93 9.29
C GLY A 86 -17.70 -6.66 10.72
N ASP A 87 -16.45 -6.89 11.06
CA ASP A 87 -15.98 -6.57 12.42
C ASP A 87 -16.07 -5.07 12.63
N GLU A 88 -16.35 -4.67 13.85
CA GLU A 88 -16.53 -3.27 14.19
C GLU A 88 -15.30 -2.44 13.85
N ILE A 89 -15.53 -1.23 13.32
CA ILE A 89 -14.44 -0.31 13.00
C ILE A 89 -14.10 0.48 14.25
N THR A 90 -12.84 0.52 14.62
CA THR A 90 -12.42 1.23 15.80
C THR A 90 -11.99 2.65 15.47
N LYS A 91 -11.79 3.43 16.53
CA LYS A 91 -11.54 4.86 16.44
C LYS A 91 -10.39 5.25 15.51
N HIS A 92 -9.34 4.48 15.48
CA HIS A 92 -8.14 4.86 14.72
C HIS A 92 -7.98 4.11 13.40
N GLU A 93 -9.00 3.40 12.97
CA GLU A 93 -8.99 2.72 11.69
C GLU A 93 -9.61 3.66 10.66
N HIS A 94 -8.81 4.08 9.69
CA HIS A 94 -9.21 5.15 8.78
C HIS A 94 -9.53 4.71 7.37
N VAL A 95 -9.03 3.57 6.94
CA VAL A 95 -9.32 3.04 5.61
C VAL A 95 -9.46 1.53 5.74
N GLU A 96 -10.47 0.99 5.09
CA GLU A 96 -10.71 -0.43 5.11
C GLU A 96 -10.80 -0.96 3.68
N PHE A 97 -10.05 -1.99 3.37
CA PHE A 97 -10.15 -2.68 2.09
C PHE A 97 -10.72 -4.07 2.37
N ILE A 98 -11.79 -4.43 1.69
CA ILE A 98 -12.34 -5.77 1.82
C ILE A 98 -11.77 -6.62 0.70
N LEU A 99 -11.18 -7.74 1.04
CA LEU A 99 -10.56 -8.63 0.07
C LEU A 99 -11.52 -9.75 -0.31
N ASP A 100 -11.23 -10.43 -1.40
CA ASP A 100 -12.16 -11.43 -1.96
C ASP A 100 -12.26 -12.69 -1.10
N ASN A 101 -11.45 -12.83 -0.06
CA ASN A 101 -11.59 -13.94 0.90
C ASN A 101 -12.32 -13.48 2.17
N GLU A 102 -13.01 -12.36 2.11
CA GLU A 102 -13.81 -11.82 3.22
C GLU A 102 -12.96 -11.33 4.39
N ILE A 103 -11.69 -11.03 4.14
CA ILE A 103 -10.83 -10.43 5.16
C ILE A 103 -10.86 -8.92 4.98
N SER A 104 -10.89 -8.21 6.10
CA SER A 104 -10.85 -6.76 6.13
C SER A 104 -9.42 -6.33 6.43
N PHE A 105 -8.79 -5.64 5.46
CA PHE A 105 -7.41 -5.17 5.58
C PHE A 105 -7.50 -3.68 5.93
N ARG A 106 -7.07 -3.31 7.11
CA ARG A 106 -7.34 -1.98 7.67
C ARG A 106 -6.10 -1.19 7.97
N TYR A 107 -6.14 0.11 7.63
CA TYR A 107 -5.08 1.04 7.95
C TYR A 107 -5.43 1.76 9.25
N HIS A 108 -4.53 1.69 10.22
CA HIS A 108 -4.72 2.22 11.57
C HIS A 108 -3.65 3.28 11.83
N ASP A 109 -4.02 4.44 12.36
CA ASP A 109 -3.06 5.51 12.57
C ASP A 109 -3.59 6.49 13.62
N VAL A 110 -3.04 6.43 14.82
CA VAL A 110 -3.49 7.27 15.92
C VAL A 110 -3.36 8.75 15.59
N ARG A 111 -2.24 9.14 14.98
CA ARG A 111 -2.00 10.55 14.68
C ARG A 111 -2.52 11.01 13.34
N LYS A 112 -2.95 10.09 12.49
CA LYS A 112 -3.52 10.42 11.18
C LYS A 112 -2.53 11.11 10.25
N PHE A 113 -1.25 10.84 10.41
CA PHE A 113 -0.21 11.48 9.58
C PHE A 113 0.10 10.71 8.31
N GLY A 114 -0.26 9.45 8.24
CA GLY A 114 0.02 8.64 7.06
C GLY A 114 -0.73 9.13 5.85
N LYS A 115 -0.26 8.73 4.67
CA LYS A 115 -0.86 9.17 3.42
C LYS A 115 -0.90 8.04 2.42
N MET A 116 -1.94 8.03 1.61
CA MET A 116 -2.10 7.07 0.53
C MET A 116 -2.30 7.81 -0.78
N TYR A 117 -1.68 7.27 -1.84
CA TYR A 117 -1.77 7.81 -3.18
C TYR A 117 -2.14 6.66 -4.12
N LEU A 118 -3.09 6.89 -5.01
CA LEU A 118 -3.42 5.88 -6.02
C LEU A 118 -3.06 6.47 -7.36
N ILE A 119 -2.07 5.88 -8.01
CA ILE A 119 -1.46 6.44 -9.22
C ILE A 119 -1.62 5.45 -10.36
N PRO A 120 -1.98 5.87 -11.58
CA PRO A 120 -1.99 4.95 -12.70
C PRO A 120 -0.66 4.22 -12.79
N LYS A 121 -0.70 2.94 -13.07
CA LYS A 121 0.49 2.11 -12.99
C LYS A 121 1.65 2.63 -13.83
N GLU A 122 1.37 3.08 -15.04
CA GLU A 122 2.43 3.56 -15.92
C GLU A 122 3.04 4.89 -15.44
N ASP A 123 2.38 5.58 -14.53
CA ASP A 123 2.88 6.87 -14.04
C ASP A 123 3.54 6.76 -12.66
N THR A 124 3.62 5.58 -12.09
CA THR A 124 4.06 5.38 -10.70
C THR A 124 5.33 6.15 -10.36
N TYR A 125 6.32 6.10 -11.23
CA TYR A 125 7.60 6.74 -10.95
C TYR A 125 7.78 8.07 -11.67
N LYS A 126 6.78 8.49 -12.42
CA LYS A 126 6.86 9.72 -13.20
C LYS A 126 6.25 10.91 -12.48
N VAL A 127 5.39 10.65 -11.50
CA VAL A 127 4.70 11.73 -10.78
C VAL A 127 5.02 11.64 -9.31
N LYS A 128 4.71 12.70 -8.56
CA LYS A 128 4.90 12.68 -7.11
C LYS A 128 4.03 11.60 -6.51
N PRO A 129 4.45 11.02 -5.42
CA PRO A 129 5.62 11.39 -4.64
C PRO A 129 6.91 10.72 -5.10
N LEU A 130 6.84 9.63 -5.86
CA LEU A 130 8.05 8.87 -6.16
C LEU A 130 8.99 9.58 -7.13
N SER A 131 8.47 10.43 -8.00
CA SER A 131 9.33 11.14 -8.95
C SER A 131 10.33 12.06 -8.27
N GLU A 132 10.11 12.39 -6.99
CA GLU A 132 11.00 13.33 -6.30
C GLU A 132 12.10 12.62 -5.54
N LEU A 133 12.20 11.33 -5.60
CA LEU A 133 13.18 10.61 -4.82
C LEU A 133 14.52 10.59 -5.52
N GLY A 134 15.59 10.64 -4.75
CA GLY A 134 16.91 10.74 -5.31
C GLY A 134 17.46 9.42 -5.79
N LYS A 135 18.73 9.48 -6.23
CA LYS A 135 19.35 8.33 -6.79
C LYS A 135 19.54 7.17 -5.83
N GLU A 136 19.84 7.45 -4.60
CA GLU A 136 20.03 6.38 -3.63
C GLU A 136 18.77 5.55 -3.47
N PHE A 137 17.66 6.08 -3.98
CA PHE A 137 16.44 5.39 -3.91
C PHE A 137 16.42 4.22 -4.84
N TYR A 138 17.17 4.27 -5.90
CA TYR A 138 17.23 3.16 -6.83
C TYR A 138 17.90 1.96 -6.20
N ASP A 139 18.80 2.18 -5.26
CA ASP A 139 19.43 1.08 -4.56
C ASP A 139 18.40 0.35 -3.70
N ASP A 140 17.53 1.11 -3.05
CA ASP A 140 16.47 0.52 -2.27
C ASP A 140 15.53 -0.27 -3.14
N ILE A 141 15.22 0.30 -4.30
CA ILE A 141 14.33 -0.34 -5.21
C ILE A 141 14.93 -1.64 -5.71
N THR A 142 16.17 -1.61 -6.05
CA THR A 142 16.85 -2.79 -6.54
C THR A 142 16.84 -3.89 -5.51
N GLU A 143 17.10 -3.52 -4.27
CA GLU A 143 17.11 -4.45 -3.20
C GLU A 143 15.73 -5.07 -2.98
N ASP A 144 14.71 -4.25 -2.95
CA ASP A 144 13.36 -4.72 -2.77
C ASP A 144 12.91 -5.56 -3.95
N TYR A 145 13.32 -5.17 -5.14
CA TYR A 145 12.98 -5.90 -6.32
C TYR A 145 13.57 -7.29 -6.28
N LEU A 146 14.83 -7.40 -5.87
CA LEU A 146 15.46 -8.69 -5.75
C LEU A 146 14.74 -9.56 -4.74
N PHE A 147 14.40 -9.00 -3.62
CA PHE A 147 13.72 -9.73 -2.59
C PHE A 147 12.39 -10.27 -3.11
N ASP A 148 11.67 -9.42 -3.79
CA ASP A 148 10.38 -9.78 -4.32
C ASP A 148 10.49 -10.77 -5.47
N LYS A 149 11.41 -10.54 -6.37
CA LYS A 149 11.54 -11.36 -7.56
C LYS A 149 12.15 -12.71 -7.31
N ILE A 150 12.93 -12.84 -6.31
CA ILE A 150 13.45 -14.13 -5.94
C ILE A 150 12.31 -15.08 -5.76
N HIS A 151 11.22 -14.55 -5.28
CA HIS A 151 10.06 -15.39 -5.07
C HIS A 151 9.23 -15.58 -6.33
N LYS A 152 9.38 -14.70 -7.28
CA LYS A 152 8.56 -14.78 -8.44
C LYS A 152 9.22 -15.20 -9.61
N LEU A 153 10.24 -14.72 -9.95
CA LEU A 153 10.79 -14.91 -11.08
C LEU A 153 11.98 -14.58 -11.23
N LYS A 154 12.42 -14.10 -11.29
CA LYS A 154 13.46 -13.79 -11.61
C LYS A 154 13.83 -12.72 -11.69
N LEU A 155 14.53 -12.44 -11.36
CA LEU A 155 14.90 -11.32 -11.34
C LEU A 155 15.68 -11.06 -12.27
N PRO A 156 15.60 -10.31 -12.76
CA PRO A 156 16.30 -9.89 -13.77
C PRO A 156 17.35 -9.25 -13.30
N ILE A 157 17.98 -9.20 -12.92
CA ILE A 157 18.95 -8.54 -12.59
C ILE A 157 19.77 -8.37 -13.50
#